data_bb013577d052d48eccaebf0213c43151
#
_entry.id   bb013577d052d48eccaebf0213c43151
#
_cell.length_a   1.000
_cell.length_b   1.000
_cell.length_c   1.000
_cell.angle_alpha   90.00
_cell.angle_beta   90.00
_cell.angle_gamma   90.00
#
_symmetry.space_group_name_H-M   'P 1'
#
loop_
_entity.id
_entity.type
_entity.pdbx_description
1 polymer ?
#
loop_
_entity_poly.entity_id
_entity_poly.type
_entity_poly.pdbx_seq_one_letter_code
_entity_poly.pdbx_strand_id
1 'polypeptide(L)'
;MIRPVFASLENDLDFVLRRSRLFADRHLSVDVIINVQAGAISSDKRAIATVDALDRLTEGIVGPVRGADSIAIRFHYTHYVGHAGEITRELLGAKQPDVHLIVSAGGDGTHAEVLAAFEAAETSSAAPGGERYFIRLPLGTGNDGADAPDLPRAVRLLLGCAEQRRAGQIDVMPVGMPVFRGYNIASIGLDAYVAYLTNRLKRRFGGDLYRLIADVMTLLYERVVGAGRMVVDLVDERSRAERLEGTFLLLAMGVSGYRRYGGGKQVLPGYENLCAVERLGVIGKIRLKPLFYRGEHVHEPNVVMRSARRITVSYDRPIPLQIDGETVWLTAESFPLEMHVQAPRVPVLSFPLGAGGAASIPAGELDPPQSNV
;
A
#
# COMPACT_ATOMS: atom_id res chain seq x y z
N MET A 1 6.60 -17.67 -21.92
CA MET A 1 7.10 -18.86 -21.17
C MET A 1 7.34 -18.41 -19.73
N ILE A 2 6.72 -19.06 -18.75
CA ILE A 2 6.90 -18.78 -17.32
C ILE A 2 8.32 -19.23 -16.93
N ARG A 3 9.08 -18.38 -16.21
CA ARG A 3 10.45 -18.71 -15.79
C ARG A 3 10.42 -19.84 -14.75
N PRO A 4 11.38 -20.80 -14.77
CA PRO A 4 11.40 -21.93 -13.83
C PRO A 4 11.34 -21.52 -12.36
N VAL A 5 11.92 -20.37 -12.01
CA VAL A 5 11.93 -19.84 -10.64
C VAL A 5 10.51 -19.55 -10.10
N PHE A 6 9.53 -19.33 -10.95
CA PHE A 6 8.14 -19.12 -10.50
C PHE A 6 7.47 -20.41 -10.04
N ALA A 7 7.88 -21.57 -10.58
CA ALA A 7 7.41 -22.87 -10.07
C ALA A 7 7.86 -23.11 -8.61
N SER A 8 9.10 -22.70 -8.27
CA SER A 8 9.56 -22.73 -6.87
C SER A 8 8.75 -21.79 -5.99
N LEU A 9 8.50 -20.55 -6.43
CA LEU A 9 7.66 -19.61 -5.69
C LEU A 9 6.23 -20.15 -5.45
N GLU A 10 5.63 -20.80 -6.46
CA GLU A 10 4.32 -21.45 -6.32
C GLU A 10 4.39 -22.56 -5.28
N ASN A 11 5.40 -23.43 -5.35
CA ASN A 11 5.57 -24.55 -4.42
C ASN A 11 5.68 -24.05 -2.96
N ASP A 12 6.46 -23.00 -2.71
CA ASP A 12 6.62 -22.43 -1.36
C ASP A 12 5.32 -21.80 -0.86
N LEU A 13 4.64 -21.05 -1.71
CA LEU A 13 3.34 -20.46 -1.36
C LEU A 13 2.26 -21.54 -1.14
N ASP A 14 2.21 -22.58 -1.97
CA ASP A 14 1.32 -23.73 -1.79
C ASP A 14 1.62 -24.44 -0.47
N PHE A 15 2.91 -24.68 -0.18
CA PHE A 15 3.36 -25.29 1.08
C PHE A 15 2.89 -24.51 2.31
N VAL A 16 3.03 -23.18 2.30
CA VAL A 16 2.60 -22.29 3.39
C VAL A 16 1.07 -22.30 3.50
N LEU A 17 0.37 -22.12 2.38
CA LEU A 17 -1.09 -22.02 2.36
C LEU A 17 -1.77 -23.30 2.80
N ARG A 18 -1.23 -24.48 2.43
CA ARG A 18 -1.75 -25.78 2.92
C ARG A 18 -1.56 -25.98 4.42
N ARG A 19 -0.68 -25.23 5.06
CA ARG A 19 -0.50 -25.22 6.54
C ARG A 19 -1.19 -24.06 7.22
N SER A 20 -1.95 -23.26 6.44
CA SER A 20 -2.70 -22.13 6.96
C SER A 20 -3.79 -22.55 7.93
N ARG A 21 -3.87 -21.82 9.05
CA ARG A 21 -4.97 -21.89 10.02
C ARG A 21 -6.08 -20.86 9.75
N LEU A 22 -5.91 -20.04 8.71
CA LEU A 22 -6.97 -19.12 8.28
C LEU A 22 -8.23 -19.91 7.93
N PHE A 23 -9.33 -19.60 8.59
CA PHE A 23 -10.63 -20.27 8.37
C PHE A 23 -10.53 -21.80 8.43
N ALA A 24 -9.89 -22.34 9.48
CA ALA A 24 -9.53 -23.76 9.59
C ALA A 24 -10.74 -24.70 9.49
N ASP A 25 -11.90 -24.27 9.96
CA ASP A 25 -13.15 -25.07 10.02
C ASP A 25 -14.00 -24.95 8.74
N ARG A 26 -13.48 -24.27 7.71
CA ARG A 26 -14.24 -23.95 6.49
C ARG A 26 -13.44 -24.32 5.24
N HIS A 27 -14.14 -24.55 4.15
CA HIS A 27 -13.48 -24.69 2.85
C HIS A 27 -12.91 -23.33 2.39
N LEU A 28 -11.60 -23.29 2.14
CA LEU A 28 -10.86 -22.09 1.73
C LEU A 28 -10.45 -22.22 0.26
N SER A 29 -10.97 -21.33 -0.59
CA SER A 29 -10.50 -21.17 -1.96
C SER A 29 -9.50 -20.00 -2.01
N VAL A 30 -8.28 -20.27 -2.46
CA VAL A 30 -7.19 -19.27 -2.55
C VAL A 30 -6.79 -19.06 -4.00
N ASP A 31 -6.86 -17.82 -4.46
CA ASP A 31 -6.33 -17.40 -5.75
C ASP A 31 -5.16 -16.45 -5.55
N VAL A 32 -3.96 -16.86 -5.98
CA VAL A 32 -2.73 -16.08 -5.87
C VAL A 32 -2.43 -15.41 -7.21
N ILE A 33 -2.50 -14.09 -7.26
CA ILE A 33 -2.21 -13.28 -8.45
C ILE A 33 -0.76 -12.78 -8.36
N ILE A 34 0.11 -13.32 -9.22
CA ILE A 34 1.54 -13.02 -9.25
C ILE A 34 1.84 -12.03 -10.38
N ASN A 35 2.38 -10.86 -10.00
CA ASN A 35 2.91 -9.91 -10.97
C ASN A 35 4.39 -10.23 -11.25
N VAL A 36 4.66 -10.83 -12.40
CA VAL A 36 6.01 -11.22 -12.83
C VAL A 36 6.99 -10.05 -12.99
N GLN A 37 6.48 -8.81 -13.04
CA GLN A 37 7.26 -7.57 -13.12
C GLN A 37 7.46 -6.92 -11.72
N ALA A 38 6.96 -7.52 -10.65
CA ALA A 38 7.12 -6.98 -9.32
C ALA A 38 8.61 -6.90 -8.91
N GLY A 39 8.99 -5.84 -8.21
CA GLY A 39 10.39 -5.48 -7.96
C GLY A 39 11.25 -6.58 -7.37
N ALA A 40 10.70 -7.40 -6.46
CA ALA A 40 11.42 -8.51 -5.82
C ALA A 40 11.64 -9.72 -6.76
N ILE A 41 10.86 -9.83 -7.85
CA ILE A 41 10.90 -10.98 -8.78
C ILE A 41 11.05 -10.56 -10.25
N SER A 42 11.33 -9.28 -10.52
CA SER A 42 11.41 -8.73 -11.89
C SER A 42 12.62 -9.23 -12.71
N SER A 43 13.66 -9.73 -12.07
CA SER A 43 14.83 -10.33 -12.69
C SER A 43 15.15 -11.68 -12.06
N ASP A 44 15.84 -12.57 -12.80
CA ASP A 44 16.19 -13.91 -12.30
C ASP A 44 16.97 -13.86 -10.98
N LYS A 45 17.96 -12.96 -10.89
CA LYS A 45 18.75 -12.77 -9.64
C LYS A 45 17.86 -12.41 -8.44
N ARG A 46 16.88 -11.52 -8.62
CA ARG A 46 15.98 -11.11 -7.54
C ARG A 46 14.97 -12.21 -7.21
N ALA A 47 14.43 -12.85 -8.24
CA ALA A 47 13.47 -13.93 -8.07
C ALA A 47 14.10 -15.12 -7.32
N ILE A 48 15.33 -15.53 -7.68
CA ILE A 48 16.09 -16.56 -6.96
C ILE A 48 16.29 -16.14 -5.51
N ALA A 49 16.77 -14.92 -5.25
CA ALA A 49 16.99 -14.44 -3.88
C ALA A 49 15.69 -14.39 -3.04
N THR A 50 14.54 -14.11 -3.68
CA THR A 50 13.23 -14.13 -3.01
C THR A 50 12.79 -15.55 -2.69
N VAL A 51 12.94 -16.48 -3.62
CA VAL A 51 12.64 -17.90 -3.42
C VAL A 51 13.56 -18.48 -2.34
N ASP A 52 14.88 -18.28 -2.42
CA ASP A 52 15.82 -18.73 -1.39
C ASP A 52 15.49 -18.19 0.01
N ALA A 53 14.96 -16.96 0.08
CA ALA A 53 14.51 -16.39 1.36
C ALA A 53 13.24 -17.05 1.84
N LEU A 54 12.32 -17.40 0.95
CA LEU A 54 11.07 -18.07 1.26
C LEU A 54 11.32 -19.53 1.66
N ASP A 55 12.16 -20.26 0.94
CA ASP A 55 12.61 -21.61 1.27
C ASP A 55 13.12 -21.70 2.70
N ARG A 56 14.06 -20.80 3.08
CA ARG A 56 14.59 -20.76 4.45
C ARG A 56 13.51 -20.49 5.50
N LEU A 57 12.46 -19.74 5.16
CA LEU A 57 11.34 -19.48 6.07
C LEU A 57 10.43 -20.70 6.19
N THR A 58 10.32 -21.52 5.13
CA THR A 58 9.47 -22.70 5.11
C THR A 58 10.12 -23.91 5.78
N GLU A 59 11.44 -24.03 5.79
CA GLU A 59 12.20 -25.13 6.43
C GLU A 59 11.83 -25.37 7.90
N GLY A 60 11.45 -24.30 8.64
CA GLY A 60 11.06 -24.37 10.05
C GLY A 60 9.56 -24.54 10.32
N ILE A 61 8.73 -24.59 9.26
CA ILE A 61 7.29 -24.66 9.41
C ILE A 61 6.83 -26.11 9.65
N VAL A 62 6.40 -26.38 10.87
CA VAL A 62 5.79 -27.66 11.27
C VAL A 62 4.30 -27.43 11.55
N GLY A 63 3.43 -28.30 11.05
CA GLY A 63 1.99 -28.19 11.33
C GLY A 63 1.16 -29.12 10.45
N PRO A 64 -0.13 -29.31 10.79
CA PRO A 64 -1.03 -30.12 10.00
C PRO A 64 -1.20 -29.54 8.58
N VAL A 65 -1.26 -30.42 7.61
CA VAL A 65 -1.51 -30.07 6.22
C VAL A 65 -3.01 -30.20 5.95
N ARG A 66 -3.63 -29.16 5.41
CA ARG A 66 -5.04 -29.20 4.98
C ARG A 66 -5.21 -30.15 3.80
N GLY A 67 -6.21 -31.01 3.88
CA GLY A 67 -6.57 -31.90 2.78
C GLY A 67 -7.14 -31.15 1.57
N ALA A 68 -7.14 -31.80 0.40
CA ALA A 68 -7.67 -31.22 -0.84
C ALA A 68 -9.15 -30.79 -0.72
N ASP A 69 -9.92 -31.47 0.11
CA ASP A 69 -11.34 -31.14 0.35
C ASP A 69 -11.55 -29.87 1.22
N SER A 70 -10.50 -29.39 1.87
CA SER A 70 -10.58 -28.23 2.76
C SER A 70 -9.89 -26.96 2.24
N ILE A 71 -9.04 -27.09 1.21
CA ILE A 71 -8.37 -25.96 0.57
C ILE A 71 -8.13 -26.21 -0.92
N ALA A 72 -8.49 -25.24 -1.76
CA ALA A 72 -8.16 -25.18 -3.17
C ALA A 72 -7.26 -23.97 -3.44
N ILE A 73 -6.11 -24.16 -4.09
CA ILE A 73 -5.14 -23.11 -4.38
C ILE A 73 -4.93 -23.02 -5.89
N ARG A 74 -5.01 -21.82 -6.44
CA ARG A 74 -4.79 -21.54 -7.87
C ARG A 74 -3.84 -20.36 -8.02
N PHE A 75 -2.97 -20.42 -9.03
CA PHE A 75 -2.01 -19.36 -9.34
C PHE A 75 -2.33 -18.71 -10.68
N HIS A 76 -2.27 -17.38 -10.72
CA HIS A 76 -2.55 -16.53 -11.88
C HIS A 76 -1.39 -15.57 -12.11
N TYR A 77 -0.99 -15.38 -13.37
CA TYR A 77 0.10 -14.48 -13.72
C TYR A 77 -0.41 -13.26 -14.47
N THR A 78 0.04 -12.07 -14.08
CA THR A 78 -0.27 -10.87 -14.84
C THR A 78 0.68 -10.71 -16.01
N HIS A 79 0.17 -10.17 -17.13
CA HIS A 79 0.94 -10.00 -18.36
C HIS A 79 1.07 -8.53 -18.78
N TYR A 80 0.17 -7.65 -18.29
CA TYR A 80 0.12 -6.23 -18.63
C TYR A 80 -0.52 -5.44 -17.47
N VAL A 81 -0.41 -4.11 -17.54
CA VAL A 81 -1.04 -3.19 -16.57
C VAL A 81 -2.57 -3.33 -16.67
N GLY A 82 -3.25 -3.45 -15.54
CA GLY A 82 -4.69 -3.67 -15.46
C GLY A 82 -5.11 -5.15 -15.37
N HIS A 83 -4.21 -6.10 -15.75
CA HIS A 83 -4.56 -7.53 -15.79
C HIS A 83 -4.89 -8.12 -14.42
N ALA A 84 -4.24 -7.64 -13.34
CA ALA A 84 -4.58 -8.09 -11.99
C ALA A 84 -6.05 -7.74 -11.62
N GLY A 85 -6.51 -6.58 -12.02
CA GLY A 85 -7.90 -6.16 -11.85
C GLY A 85 -8.89 -6.97 -12.70
N GLU A 86 -8.50 -7.36 -13.92
CA GLU A 86 -9.32 -8.23 -14.80
C GLU A 86 -9.49 -9.61 -14.18
N ILE A 87 -8.37 -10.27 -13.82
CA ILE A 87 -8.37 -11.57 -13.13
C ILE A 87 -9.26 -11.50 -11.88
N THR A 88 -9.11 -10.43 -11.08
CA THR A 88 -9.89 -10.27 -9.84
C THR A 88 -11.38 -10.17 -10.12
N ARG A 89 -11.80 -9.42 -11.15
CA ARG A 89 -13.22 -9.30 -11.53
C ARG A 89 -13.82 -10.64 -11.97
N GLU A 90 -13.07 -11.43 -12.73
CA GLU A 90 -13.47 -12.78 -13.13
C GLU A 90 -13.62 -13.70 -11.92
N LEU A 91 -12.65 -13.70 -11.00
CA LEU A 91 -12.67 -14.51 -9.79
C LEU A 91 -13.83 -14.12 -8.86
N LEU A 92 -14.08 -12.83 -8.67
CA LEU A 92 -15.18 -12.34 -7.84
C LEU A 92 -16.56 -12.55 -8.46
N GLY A 93 -16.65 -12.65 -9.80
CA GLY A 93 -17.87 -13.00 -10.53
C GLY A 93 -18.25 -14.46 -10.47
N ALA A 94 -17.28 -15.35 -10.17
CA ALA A 94 -17.53 -16.78 -10.07
C ALA A 94 -18.15 -17.14 -8.71
N LYS A 95 -19.03 -18.16 -8.70
CA LYS A 95 -19.60 -18.69 -7.45
C LYS A 95 -18.48 -19.41 -6.66
N GLN A 96 -18.22 -18.91 -5.46
CA GLN A 96 -17.24 -19.51 -4.55
C GLN A 96 -17.94 -20.32 -3.47
N PRO A 97 -17.31 -21.40 -2.95
CA PRO A 97 -17.99 -22.30 -2.01
C PRO A 97 -18.24 -21.62 -0.65
N ASP A 98 -17.22 -21.27 0.10
CA ASP A 98 -17.35 -20.82 1.48
C ASP A 98 -16.60 -19.51 1.73
N VAL A 99 -15.27 -19.61 1.82
CA VAL A 99 -14.37 -18.47 1.99
C VAL A 99 -13.47 -18.36 0.76
N HIS A 100 -13.43 -17.20 0.17
CA HIS A 100 -12.57 -16.88 -0.95
C HIS A 100 -11.48 -15.89 -0.53
N LEU A 101 -10.23 -16.30 -0.62
CA LEU A 101 -9.07 -15.48 -0.34
C LEU A 101 -8.33 -15.18 -1.65
N ILE A 102 -8.26 -13.90 -2.00
CA ILE A 102 -7.41 -13.44 -3.10
C ILE A 102 -6.11 -12.90 -2.49
N VAL A 103 -4.97 -13.37 -3.00
CA VAL A 103 -3.64 -12.97 -2.56
C VAL A 103 -2.93 -12.30 -3.72
N SER A 104 -2.59 -11.02 -3.63
CA SER A 104 -1.76 -10.39 -4.65
C SER A 104 -0.29 -10.43 -4.25
N ALA A 105 0.51 -11.13 -5.05
CA ALA A 105 1.96 -11.22 -4.95
C ALA A 105 2.59 -10.20 -5.92
N GLY A 106 2.68 -8.94 -5.47
CA GLY A 106 3.05 -7.83 -6.33
C GLY A 106 3.57 -6.60 -5.58
N GLY A 107 3.52 -5.46 -6.23
CA GLY A 107 3.77 -4.16 -5.64
C GLY A 107 2.48 -3.33 -5.51
N ASP A 108 2.63 -2.09 -5.04
CA ASP A 108 1.50 -1.19 -4.73
C ASP A 108 0.53 -1.01 -5.92
N GLY A 109 1.03 -0.90 -7.16
CA GLY A 109 0.20 -0.81 -8.36
C GLY A 109 -0.68 -2.06 -8.58
N THR A 110 -0.10 -3.27 -8.41
CA THR A 110 -0.87 -4.53 -8.52
C THR A 110 -1.93 -4.61 -7.43
N HIS A 111 -1.57 -4.21 -6.20
CA HIS A 111 -2.50 -4.18 -5.07
C HIS A 111 -3.66 -3.22 -5.32
N ALA A 112 -3.40 -2.05 -5.91
CA ALA A 112 -4.41 -1.06 -6.27
C ALA A 112 -5.39 -1.57 -7.33
N GLU A 113 -4.90 -2.29 -8.37
CA GLU A 113 -5.76 -2.90 -9.39
C GLU A 113 -6.73 -3.93 -8.77
N VAL A 114 -6.23 -4.78 -7.87
CA VAL A 114 -7.05 -5.79 -7.16
C VAL A 114 -8.06 -5.11 -6.24
N LEU A 115 -7.63 -4.10 -5.44
CA LEU A 115 -8.53 -3.36 -4.54
C LEU A 115 -9.66 -2.67 -5.30
N ALA A 116 -9.36 -2.04 -6.43
CA ALA A 116 -10.36 -1.40 -7.27
C ALA A 116 -11.41 -2.39 -7.79
N ALA A 117 -11.00 -3.60 -8.16
CA ALA A 117 -11.91 -4.66 -8.60
C ALA A 117 -12.77 -5.19 -7.44
N PHE A 118 -12.19 -5.36 -6.24
CA PHE A 118 -12.94 -5.71 -5.03
C PHE A 118 -13.99 -4.67 -4.69
N GLU A 119 -13.62 -3.39 -4.68
CA GLU A 119 -14.53 -2.30 -4.35
C GLU A 119 -15.73 -2.25 -5.32
N ALA A 120 -15.45 -2.42 -6.61
CA ALA A 120 -16.50 -2.49 -7.62
C ALA A 120 -17.45 -3.67 -7.36
N ALA A 121 -16.94 -4.82 -6.92
CA ALA A 121 -17.74 -5.98 -6.57
C ALA A 121 -18.58 -5.77 -5.30
N GLU A 122 -18.00 -5.17 -4.25
CA GLU A 122 -18.70 -4.87 -2.98
C GLU A 122 -19.81 -3.82 -3.14
N THR A 123 -19.72 -2.98 -4.16
CA THR A 123 -20.77 -1.99 -4.48
C THR A 123 -21.85 -2.54 -5.39
N SER A 124 -21.66 -3.72 -5.99
CA SER A 124 -22.62 -4.39 -6.86
C SER A 124 -23.59 -5.25 -6.04
N SER A 125 -24.88 -5.02 -6.20
CA SER A 125 -25.93 -5.84 -5.57
C SER A 125 -26.01 -7.29 -6.08
N ALA A 126 -25.22 -7.64 -7.10
CA ALA A 126 -25.21 -8.95 -7.74
C ALA A 126 -24.03 -9.84 -7.27
N ALA A 127 -23.34 -9.49 -6.20
CA ALA A 127 -22.20 -10.30 -5.72
C ALA A 127 -22.69 -11.70 -5.29
N PRO A 128 -22.14 -12.79 -5.89
CA PRO A 128 -22.48 -14.14 -5.47
C PRO A 128 -22.09 -14.35 -3.99
N GLY A 129 -22.89 -15.12 -3.25
CA GLY A 129 -22.68 -15.36 -1.82
C GLY A 129 -21.32 -16.00 -1.51
N GLY A 130 -20.87 -15.81 -0.28
CA GLY A 130 -19.58 -16.28 0.27
C GLY A 130 -18.79 -15.11 0.86
N GLU A 131 -17.97 -15.40 1.86
CA GLU A 131 -17.07 -14.42 2.45
C GLU A 131 -15.82 -14.25 1.57
N ARG A 132 -15.39 -13.01 1.39
CA ARG A 132 -14.26 -12.68 0.53
C ARG A 132 -13.25 -11.86 1.30
N TYR A 133 -11.97 -12.21 1.12
CA TYR A 133 -10.86 -11.51 1.77
C TYR A 133 -9.74 -11.26 0.78
N PHE A 134 -8.95 -10.24 1.07
CA PHE A 134 -7.79 -9.87 0.28
C PHE A 134 -6.54 -9.79 1.14
N ILE A 135 -5.39 -10.25 0.60
CA ILE A 135 -4.05 -10.10 1.19
C ILE A 135 -3.10 -9.51 0.15
N ARG A 136 -2.30 -8.54 0.58
CA ARG A 136 -1.24 -7.89 -0.21
C ARG A 136 0.13 -8.35 0.28
N LEU A 137 0.81 -9.19 -0.52
CA LEU A 137 2.17 -9.65 -0.21
C LEU A 137 3.24 -8.66 -0.70
N PRO A 138 4.32 -8.42 0.08
CA PRO A 138 5.32 -7.39 -0.18
C PRO A 138 6.36 -7.80 -1.22
N LEU A 139 5.98 -8.02 -2.48
CA LEU A 139 6.91 -8.35 -3.58
C LEU A 139 7.24 -7.15 -4.49
N GLY A 140 6.75 -5.96 -4.17
CA GLY A 140 7.10 -4.71 -4.86
C GLY A 140 8.44 -4.13 -4.42
N THR A 141 8.75 -2.94 -4.94
CA THR A 141 9.94 -2.17 -4.54
C THR A 141 9.67 -1.31 -3.28
N GLY A 142 8.46 -0.77 -3.16
CA GLY A 142 8.03 0.11 -2.05
C GLY A 142 7.34 -0.67 -0.94
N ASN A 143 6.37 -1.49 -1.31
CA ASN A 143 5.52 -2.30 -0.42
C ASN A 143 4.81 -1.47 0.67
N ASP A 144 4.55 -0.20 0.39
CA ASP A 144 3.98 0.75 1.35
C ASP A 144 2.52 0.40 1.69
N GLY A 145 1.81 -0.25 0.75
CA GLY A 145 0.44 -0.73 0.91
C GLY A 145 0.29 -2.22 1.28
N ALA A 146 1.38 -2.96 1.49
CA ALA A 146 1.31 -4.39 1.81
C ALA A 146 0.71 -4.67 3.20
N ASP A 147 0.06 -5.82 3.36
CA ASP A 147 -0.56 -6.23 4.62
C ASP A 147 0.43 -6.81 5.64
N ALA A 148 1.65 -7.09 5.19
CA ALA A 148 2.79 -7.43 6.04
C ALA A 148 4.00 -6.57 5.61
N PRO A 149 4.82 -6.09 6.56
CA PRO A 149 5.92 -5.18 6.24
C PRO A 149 7.11 -5.85 5.53
N ASP A 150 7.22 -7.18 5.64
CA ASP A 150 8.32 -7.97 5.10
C ASP A 150 7.87 -9.42 4.83
N LEU A 151 8.73 -10.18 4.17
CA LEU A 151 8.44 -11.56 3.79
C LEU A 151 8.24 -12.52 4.99
N PRO A 152 9.05 -12.45 6.08
CA PRO A 152 8.81 -13.27 7.28
C PRO A 152 7.42 -13.06 7.90
N ARG A 153 6.98 -11.80 7.99
CA ARG A 153 5.65 -11.49 8.52
C ARG A 153 4.54 -11.86 7.53
N ALA A 154 4.82 -11.79 6.22
CA ALA A 154 3.89 -12.26 5.19
C ALA A 154 3.63 -13.76 5.30
N VAL A 155 4.67 -14.57 5.53
CA VAL A 155 4.52 -16.03 5.77
C VAL A 155 3.69 -16.28 7.04
N ARG A 156 3.96 -15.57 8.14
CA ARG A 156 3.17 -15.69 9.37
C ARG A 156 1.70 -15.29 9.18
N LEU A 157 1.47 -14.23 8.39
CA LEU A 157 0.13 -13.79 8.01
C LEU A 157 -0.62 -14.91 7.27
N LEU A 158 0.00 -15.52 6.27
CA LEU A 158 -0.58 -16.64 5.51
C LEU A 158 -0.80 -17.88 6.38
N LEU A 159 0.04 -18.13 7.38
CA LEU A 159 -0.12 -19.23 8.33
C LEU A 159 -1.28 -19.04 9.33
N GLY A 160 -1.80 -17.81 9.47
CA GLY A 160 -2.94 -17.52 10.33
C GLY A 160 -2.72 -16.42 11.37
N CYS A 161 -1.54 -15.78 11.41
CA CYS A 161 -1.32 -14.61 12.25
C CYS A 161 -1.89 -13.37 11.56
N ALA A 162 -3.22 -13.26 11.51
CA ALA A 162 -3.93 -12.26 10.77
C ALA A 162 -5.01 -11.56 11.61
N GLU A 163 -5.17 -10.25 11.38
CA GLU A 163 -6.31 -9.46 11.84
C GLU A 163 -7.19 -9.13 10.66
N GLN A 164 -8.51 -9.25 10.85
CA GLN A 164 -9.47 -8.78 9.87
C GLN A 164 -9.60 -7.26 9.96
N ARG A 165 -9.47 -6.62 8.81
CA ARG A 165 -9.61 -5.16 8.65
C ARG A 165 -10.41 -4.85 7.40
N ARG A 166 -10.64 -3.57 7.16
CA ARG A 166 -11.16 -3.08 5.89
C ARG A 166 -10.18 -2.08 5.29
N ALA A 167 -9.87 -2.23 4.01
CA ALA A 167 -9.06 -1.27 3.29
C ALA A 167 -9.84 0.01 3.07
N GLY A 168 -9.21 1.14 3.39
CA GLY A 168 -9.72 2.48 3.09
C GLY A 168 -9.36 2.90 1.66
N GLN A 169 -10.08 3.90 1.18
CA GLN A 169 -9.88 4.55 -0.11
C GLN A 169 -9.87 6.05 0.06
N ILE A 170 -9.08 6.74 -0.73
CA ILE A 170 -9.11 8.19 -0.89
C ILE A 170 -9.44 8.52 -2.34
N ASP A 171 -10.50 9.31 -2.56
CA ASP A 171 -10.81 9.91 -3.84
C ASP A 171 -10.15 11.27 -3.91
N VAL A 172 -9.45 11.54 -5.00
CA VAL A 172 -8.76 12.79 -5.30
C VAL A 172 -9.37 13.38 -6.57
N MET A 173 -9.97 14.53 -6.45
CA MET A 173 -10.85 15.15 -7.45
C MET A 173 -10.32 16.54 -7.86
N PRO A 174 -9.37 16.62 -8.79
CA PRO A 174 -8.98 17.88 -9.40
C PRO A 174 -10.07 18.38 -10.37
N VAL A 175 -10.27 19.68 -10.45
CA VAL A 175 -11.20 20.24 -11.43
C VAL A 175 -10.75 19.91 -12.86
N GLY A 176 -11.69 19.52 -13.71
CA GLY A 176 -11.44 19.23 -15.14
C GLY A 176 -10.64 17.96 -15.42
N MET A 177 -10.39 17.14 -14.41
CA MET A 177 -9.67 15.86 -14.54
C MET A 177 -10.52 14.69 -14.03
N PRO A 178 -10.21 13.44 -14.42
CA PRO A 178 -10.84 12.26 -13.82
C PRO A 178 -10.60 12.18 -12.30
N VAL A 179 -11.51 11.51 -11.59
CA VAL A 179 -11.29 11.16 -10.19
C VAL A 179 -10.18 10.11 -10.10
N PHE A 180 -9.16 10.40 -9.31
CA PHE A 180 -8.11 9.45 -8.98
C PHE A 180 -8.42 8.75 -7.67
N ARG A 181 -8.05 7.49 -7.55
CA ARG A 181 -8.27 6.68 -6.35
C ARG A 181 -6.96 6.17 -5.80
N GLY A 182 -6.78 6.33 -4.48
CA GLY A 182 -5.66 5.80 -3.74
C GLY A 182 -6.11 4.92 -2.58
N TYR A 183 -5.26 3.99 -2.18
CA TYR A 183 -5.54 3.02 -1.11
C TYR A 183 -4.54 3.12 0.05
N ASN A 184 -3.58 4.04 -0.07
CA ASN A 184 -2.61 4.31 0.98
C ASN A 184 -2.51 5.80 1.28
N ILE A 185 -1.94 6.61 0.36
CA ILE A 185 -1.68 8.04 0.59
C ILE A 185 -1.73 8.84 -0.72
N ALA A 186 -2.31 10.02 -0.65
CA ALA A 186 -2.20 11.05 -1.68
C ALA A 186 -1.42 12.25 -1.13
N SER A 187 -0.55 12.87 -1.94
CA SER A 187 0.17 14.07 -1.52
C SER A 187 0.42 15.03 -2.68
N ILE A 188 0.53 16.31 -2.34
CA ILE A 188 0.97 17.38 -3.25
C ILE A 188 2.24 18.03 -2.68
N GLY A 189 3.05 18.56 -3.60
CA GLY A 189 4.27 19.27 -3.24
C GLY A 189 5.53 18.43 -3.35
N LEU A 190 6.45 18.59 -2.40
CA LEU A 190 7.79 18.02 -2.45
C LEU A 190 7.81 16.49 -2.62
N ASP A 191 6.97 15.78 -1.89
CA ASP A 191 6.92 14.33 -1.93
C ASP A 191 6.45 13.82 -3.30
N ALA A 192 5.39 14.43 -3.84
CA ALA A 192 4.91 14.16 -5.20
C ALA A 192 5.97 14.49 -6.26
N TYR A 193 6.76 15.55 -6.06
CA TYR A 193 7.86 15.91 -6.94
C TYR A 193 8.98 14.86 -6.93
N VAL A 194 9.33 14.37 -5.74
CA VAL A 194 10.33 13.30 -5.60
C VAL A 194 9.85 12.03 -6.27
N ALA A 195 8.57 11.66 -6.11
CA ALA A 195 7.96 10.52 -6.79
C ALA A 195 8.01 10.68 -8.32
N TYR A 196 7.61 11.86 -8.82
CA TYR A 196 7.67 12.19 -10.26
C TYR A 196 9.09 12.05 -10.82
N LEU A 197 10.08 12.66 -10.17
CA LEU A 197 11.47 12.55 -10.59
C LEU A 197 11.97 11.11 -10.56
N THR A 198 11.70 10.40 -9.46
CA THR A 198 12.11 9.01 -9.30
C THR A 198 11.56 8.13 -10.41
N ASN A 199 10.27 8.26 -10.73
CA ASN A 199 9.62 7.49 -11.79
C ASN A 199 10.21 7.81 -13.17
N ARG A 200 10.55 9.09 -13.43
CA ARG A 200 11.15 9.53 -14.68
C ARG A 200 12.62 9.10 -14.82
N LEU A 201 13.38 9.21 -13.74
CA LEU A 201 14.82 8.91 -13.72
C LEU A 201 15.11 7.41 -13.73
N LYS A 202 14.33 6.59 -13.03
CA LYS A 202 14.45 5.13 -13.07
C LYS A 202 14.37 4.56 -14.49
N ARG A 203 13.61 5.21 -15.38
CA ARG A 203 13.49 4.79 -16.79
C ARG A 203 14.75 5.13 -17.61
N ARG A 204 15.58 6.09 -17.18
CA ARG A 204 16.74 6.61 -17.93
C ARG A 204 18.07 6.19 -17.34
N PHE A 205 18.17 6.02 -16.01
CA PHE A 205 19.40 5.77 -15.28
C PHE A 205 19.25 4.54 -14.40
N GLY A 206 20.16 3.57 -14.60
CA GLY A 206 20.25 2.39 -13.73
C GLY A 206 21.06 2.69 -12.46
N GLY A 207 20.94 1.81 -11.46
CA GLY A 207 21.72 1.90 -10.21
C GLY A 207 21.22 2.99 -9.25
N ASP A 208 22.12 3.50 -8.40
CA ASP A 208 21.78 4.47 -7.34
C ASP A 208 21.88 5.94 -7.77
N LEU A 209 22.31 6.20 -8.99
CA LEU A 209 22.49 7.57 -9.50
C LEU A 209 21.19 8.38 -9.48
N TYR A 210 20.06 7.74 -9.79
CA TYR A 210 18.76 8.42 -9.75
C TYR A 210 18.38 8.91 -8.35
N ARG A 211 18.81 8.20 -7.28
CA ARG A 211 18.56 8.60 -5.90
C ARG A 211 19.30 9.89 -5.56
N LEU A 212 20.59 9.95 -5.93
CA LEU A 212 21.39 11.15 -5.72
C LEU A 212 20.81 12.36 -6.44
N ILE A 213 20.38 12.19 -7.71
CA ILE A 213 19.74 13.26 -8.48
C ILE A 213 18.43 13.69 -7.80
N ALA A 214 17.59 12.74 -7.37
CA ALA A 214 16.35 13.05 -6.68
C ALA A 214 16.60 13.82 -5.37
N ASP A 215 17.64 13.46 -4.61
CA ASP A 215 18.02 14.16 -3.39
C ASP A 215 18.48 15.61 -3.65
N VAL A 216 19.31 15.84 -4.65
CA VAL A 216 19.74 17.19 -5.07
C VAL A 216 18.55 18.02 -5.54
N MET A 217 17.68 17.44 -6.37
CA MET A 217 16.48 18.13 -6.88
C MET A 217 15.46 18.43 -5.77
N THR A 218 15.43 17.62 -4.70
CA THR A 218 14.65 17.91 -3.50
C THR A 218 15.06 19.23 -2.85
N LEU A 219 16.35 19.51 -2.78
CA LEU A 219 16.86 20.76 -2.23
C LEU A 219 16.51 21.97 -3.11
N LEU A 220 16.42 21.76 -4.43
CA LEU A 220 16.09 22.80 -5.41
C LEU A 220 14.59 22.91 -5.70
N TYR A 221 13.74 22.12 -5.06
CA TYR A 221 12.29 22.03 -5.31
C TYR A 221 11.63 23.40 -5.47
N GLU A 222 11.84 24.31 -4.53
CA GLU A 222 11.19 25.61 -4.54
C GLU A 222 11.64 26.53 -5.68
N ARG A 223 12.85 26.30 -6.23
CA ARG A 223 13.34 27.03 -7.40
C ARG A 223 12.71 26.51 -8.71
N VAL A 224 12.31 25.25 -8.72
CA VAL A 224 11.77 24.57 -9.90
C VAL A 224 10.24 24.65 -9.93
N VAL A 225 9.57 24.35 -8.83
CA VAL A 225 8.10 24.30 -8.74
C VAL A 225 7.52 25.62 -8.25
N GLY A 226 8.32 26.41 -7.50
CA GLY A 226 7.87 27.61 -6.84
C GLY A 226 7.19 27.31 -5.51
N ALA A 227 6.92 28.38 -4.76
CA ALA A 227 6.18 28.32 -3.50
C ALA A 227 5.07 29.37 -3.56
N GLY A 228 3.83 28.94 -3.32
CA GLY A 228 2.64 29.80 -3.28
C GLY A 228 1.91 29.65 -1.97
N ARG A 229 1.05 30.61 -1.65
CA ARG A 229 0.11 30.49 -0.54
C ARG A 229 -0.96 29.47 -0.89
N MET A 230 -1.20 28.54 0.01
CA MET A 230 -2.20 27.48 -0.11
C MET A 230 -3.22 27.66 1.01
N VAL A 231 -4.48 27.45 0.68
CA VAL A 231 -5.58 27.39 1.66
C VAL A 231 -6.12 25.98 1.65
N VAL A 232 -6.21 25.37 2.82
CA VAL A 232 -6.71 24.00 3.02
C VAL A 232 -7.89 24.07 3.98
N ASP A 233 -9.09 23.92 3.46
CA ASP A 233 -10.29 23.74 4.25
C ASP A 233 -10.46 22.26 4.55
N LEU A 234 -10.50 21.87 5.82
CA LEU A 234 -10.61 20.48 6.24
C LEU A 234 -11.88 20.25 7.08
N VAL A 235 -12.45 19.07 6.96
CA VAL A 235 -13.59 18.60 7.75
C VAL A 235 -13.23 17.25 8.35
N ASP A 236 -13.31 17.13 9.67
CA ASP A 236 -13.04 15.88 10.38
C ASP A 236 -14.26 14.91 10.36
N GLU A 237 -14.12 13.74 10.96
CA GLU A 237 -15.19 12.75 11.06
C GLU A 237 -16.39 13.21 11.90
N ARG A 238 -16.18 14.20 12.78
CA ARG A 238 -17.24 14.83 13.60
C ARG A 238 -17.85 16.06 12.95
N SER A 239 -17.58 16.29 11.65
CA SER A 239 -18.02 17.45 10.88
C SER A 239 -17.53 18.79 11.40
N ARG A 240 -16.43 18.81 12.16
CA ARG A 240 -15.80 20.08 12.59
C ARG A 240 -14.95 20.57 11.43
N ALA A 241 -15.14 21.83 11.08
CA ALA A 241 -14.39 22.50 10.03
C ALA A 241 -13.19 23.25 10.64
N GLU A 242 -12.03 23.16 9.99
CA GLU A 242 -10.82 23.93 10.29
C GLU A 242 -10.23 24.43 8.98
N ARG A 243 -9.53 25.56 9.04
CA ARG A 243 -8.80 26.15 7.91
C ARG A 243 -7.34 26.29 8.25
N LEU A 244 -6.48 25.75 7.38
CA LEU A 244 -5.05 25.96 7.43
C LEU A 244 -4.66 26.88 6.26
N GLU A 245 -3.85 27.87 6.53
CA GLU A 245 -3.31 28.76 5.52
C GLU A 245 -1.80 28.89 5.68
N GLY A 246 -1.07 28.75 4.59
CA GLY A 246 0.38 28.85 4.63
C GLY A 246 1.03 28.58 3.28
N THR A 247 2.34 28.59 3.27
CA THR A 247 3.14 28.08 2.18
C THR A 247 3.62 26.69 2.56
N PHE A 248 2.95 25.66 2.05
CA PHE A 248 3.28 24.30 2.39
C PHE A 248 4.28 23.70 1.41
N LEU A 249 5.32 23.06 1.95
CA LEU A 249 6.28 22.27 1.21
C LEU A 249 5.70 20.92 0.81
N LEU A 250 4.87 20.33 1.67
CA LEU A 250 4.24 19.03 1.54
C LEU A 250 2.85 19.09 2.19
N LEU A 251 1.86 18.56 1.52
CA LEU A 251 0.56 18.22 2.09
C LEU A 251 0.25 16.78 1.71
N ALA A 252 0.12 15.91 2.69
CA ALA A 252 -0.14 14.49 2.49
C ALA A 252 -1.37 14.06 3.28
N MET A 253 -2.27 13.32 2.64
CA MET A 253 -3.48 12.75 3.25
C MET A 253 -3.52 11.24 3.00
N GLY A 254 -3.62 10.47 4.06
CA GLY A 254 -3.76 9.02 4.01
C GLY A 254 -5.21 8.57 4.15
N VAL A 255 -5.49 7.35 3.72
CA VAL A 255 -6.79 6.67 3.96
C VAL A 255 -7.07 6.46 5.45
N SER A 256 -6.03 6.52 6.27
CA SER A 256 -6.05 6.52 7.74
C SER A 256 -4.70 7.01 8.27
N GLY A 257 -4.53 7.14 9.58
CA GLY A 257 -3.22 7.23 10.21
C GLY A 257 -2.39 5.94 10.05
N TYR A 258 -1.20 5.94 10.63
CA TYR A 258 -0.21 4.84 10.57
C TYR A 258 0.16 4.43 9.14
N ARG A 259 0.42 5.42 8.27
CA ARG A 259 0.79 5.19 6.87
C ARG A 259 2.25 5.48 6.60
N ARG A 260 2.83 4.59 5.80
CA ARG A 260 4.18 4.72 5.25
C ARG A 260 4.11 5.01 3.78
N TYR A 261 5.11 5.72 3.28
CA TYR A 261 5.25 5.99 1.86
C TYR A 261 6.70 6.30 1.48
N GLY A 262 7.07 5.96 0.26
CA GLY A 262 8.37 6.31 -0.32
C GLY A 262 9.55 5.63 0.34
N GLY A 263 9.51 4.29 0.47
CA GLY A 263 10.61 3.49 0.97
C GLY A 263 10.71 3.48 2.50
N GLY A 264 9.58 3.39 3.18
CA GLY A 264 9.49 3.19 4.62
C GLY A 264 9.44 4.47 5.46
N LYS A 265 9.32 5.65 4.84
CA LYS A 265 9.05 6.90 5.59
C LYS A 265 7.69 6.80 6.28
N GLN A 266 7.65 7.07 7.55
CA GLN A 266 6.44 7.11 8.37
C GLN A 266 5.78 8.49 8.24
N VAL A 267 5.15 8.76 7.10
CA VAL A 267 4.56 10.08 6.80
C VAL A 267 3.42 10.41 7.76
N LEU A 268 2.67 9.42 8.16
CA LEU A 268 1.57 9.51 9.13
C LEU A 268 1.83 8.49 10.26
N PRO A 269 2.67 8.82 11.26
CA PRO A 269 3.10 7.85 12.28
C PRO A 269 2.07 7.62 13.39
N GLY A 270 1.07 8.50 13.53
CA GLY A 270 0.02 8.47 14.55
C GLY A 270 -1.38 8.20 13.99
N TYR A 271 -2.39 8.55 14.74
CA TYR A 271 -3.81 8.39 14.35
C TYR A 271 -4.26 9.41 13.31
N GLU A 272 -3.60 10.58 13.27
CA GLU A 272 -3.89 11.62 12.29
C GLU A 272 -3.54 11.14 10.89
N ASN A 273 -4.41 11.46 9.95
CA ASN A 273 -4.27 11.05 8.54
C ASN A 273 -3.92 12.20 7.59
N LEU A 274 -3.66 13.40 8.11
CA LEU A 274 -3.22 14.56 7.36
C LEU A 274 -1.92 15.10 7.96
N CYS A 275 -0.91 15.27 7.11
CA CYS A 275 0.37 15.89 7.44
C CYS A 275 0.59 17.08 6.50
N ALA A 276 0.73 18.28 7.06
CA ALA A 276 1.13 19.49 6.34
C ALA A 276 2.48 19.96 6.87
N VAL A 277 3.44 20.14 5.97
CA VAL A 277 4.77 20.66 6.30
C VAL A 277 4.90 22.05 5.72
N GLU A 278 5.11 23.03 6.55
CA GLU A 278 5.34 24.41 6.13
C GLU A 278 6.69 24.55 5.39
N ARG A 279 6.83 25.65 4.69
CA ARG A 279 8.04 25.97 3.93
C ARG A 279 9.28 25.96 4.82
N LEU A 280 10.31 25.24 4.37
CA LEU A 280 11.60 25.12 5.05
C LEU A 280 12.75 25.53 4.13
N GLY A 281 13.73 26.20 4.68
CA GLY A 281 15.01 26.39 4.00
C GLY A 281 15.76 25.06 3.79
N VAL A 282 16.86 25.12 3.04
CA VAL A 282 17.66 23.92 2.68
C VAL A 282 18.09 23.14 3.93
N ILE A 283 18.59 23.82 4.96
CA ILE A 283 19.05 23.18 6.21
C ILE A 283 17.86 22.48 6.90
N GLY A 284 16.69 23.12 6.96
CA GLY A 284 15.49 22.51 7.52
C GLY A 284 15.05 21.24 6.79
N LYS A 285 15.11 21.23 5.46
CA LYS A 285 14.80 20.03 4.64
C LYS A 285 15.77 18.88 4.92
N ILE A 286 17.07 19.16 5.03
CA ILE A 286 18.10 18.15 5.35
C ILE A 286 17.83 17.57 6.75
N ARG A 287 17.53 18.40 7.73
CA ARG A 287 17.25 17.98 9.10
C ARG A 287 15.95 17.17 9.20
N LEU A 288 14.91 17.58 8.47
CA LEU A 288 13.60 16.94 8.53
C LEU A 288 13.59 15.54 7.89
N LYS A 289 14.37 15.30 6.82
CA LYS A 289 14.38 14.03 6.07
C LYS A 289 14.55 12.79 6.96
N PRO A 290 15.56 12.68 7.86
CA PRO A 290 15.72 11.50 8.72
C PRO A 290 14.59 11.36 9.75
N LEU A 291 13.94 12.45 10.15
CA LEU A 291 12.83 12.40 11.11
C LEU A 291 11.59 11.70 10.52
N PHE A 292 11.37 11.81 9.21
CA PHE A 292 10.29 11.06 8.53
C PHE A 292 10.49 9.54 8.61
N TYR A 293 11.72 9.05 8.57
CA TYR A 293 11.97 7.60 8.70
C TYR A 293 11.67 7.07 10.11
N ARG A 294 11.80 7.93 11.13
CA ARG A 294 11.52 7.59 12.54
C ARG A 294 10.13 7.98 12.99
N GLY A 295 9.39 8.73 12.18
CA GLY A 295 8.08 9.29 12.56
C GLY A 295 8.17 10.46 13.54
N GLU A 296 9.37 11.00 13.79
CA GLU A 296 9.63 12.07 14.77
C GLU A 296 9.37 13.47 14.22
N HIS A 297 9.15 13.62 12.91
CA HIS A 297 8.85 14.90 12.26
C HIS A 297 7.59 15.57 12.83
N VAL A 298 6.67 14.81 13.42
CA VAL A 298 5.44 15.34 14.06
C VAL A 298 5.70 16.28 15.23
N HIS A 299 6.91 16.28 15.79
CA HIS A 299 7.31 17.14 16.89
C HIS A 299 7.98 18.44 16.41
N GLU A 300 8.19 18.60 15.12
CA GLU A 300 8.79 19.80 14.56
C GLU A 300 7.74 20.93 14.45
N PRO A 301 8.10 22.18 14.79
CA PRO A 301 7.15 23.29 14.86
C PRO A 301 6.51 23.67 13.52
N ASN A 302 7.16 23.28 12.40
CA ASN A 302 6.69 23.54 11.04
C ASN A 302 5.86 22.37 10.45
N VAL A 303 5.47 21.40 11.30
CA VAL A 303 4.66 20.25 10.90
C VAL A 303 3.32 20.30 11.62
N VAL A 304 2.27 20.24 10.84
CA VAL A 304 0.88 20.23 11.33
C VAL A 304 0.29 18.87 11.04
N MET A 305 -0.15 18.17 12.09
CA MET A 305 -0.86 16.90 11.97
C MET A 305 -2.33 17.11 12.28
N ARG A 306 -3.23 16.53 11.48
CA ARG A 306 -4.70 16.60 11.68
C ARG A 306 -5.38 15.31 11.30
N SER A 307 -6.60 15.15 11.78
CA SER A 307 -7.52 14.12 11.27
C SER A 307 -8.54 14.79 10.35
N ALA A 308 -8.65 14.32 9.13
CA ALA A 308 -9.58 14.87 8.15
C ALA A 308 -10.28 13.74 7.38
N ARG A 309 -11.60 13.86 7.24
CA ARG A 309 -12.38 13.02 6.34
C ARG A 309 -12.36 13.60 4.92
N ARG A 310 -12.39 14.93 4.81
CA ARG A 310 -12.34 15.66 3.54
C ARG A 310 -11.49 16.90 3.69
N ILE A 311 -10.72 17.19 2.64
CA ILE A 311 -10.04 18.47 2.49
C ILE A 311 -10.39 19.07 1.12
N THR A 312 -10.39 20.40 1.08
CA THR A 312 -10.47 21.20 -0.15
C THR A 312 -9.26 22.12 -0.18
N VAL A 313 -8.44 21.97 -1.19
CA VAL A 313 -7.20 22.74 -1.35
C VAL A 313 -7.40 23.77 -2.44
N SER A 314 -7.16 25.04 -2.12
CA SER A 314 -7.10 26.16 -3.08
C SER A 314 -5.64 26.55 -3.28
N TYR A 315 -5.22 26.58 -4.56
CA TYR A 315 -3.86 26.94 -4.97
C TYR A 315 -3.86 27.51 -6.39
N ASP A 316 -2.98 28.44 -6.68
CA ASP A 316 -2.97 29.21 -7.92
C ASP A 316 -1.80 28.89 -8.87
N ARG A 317 -1.04 27.82 -8.60
CA ARG A 317 0.15 27.46 -9.36
C ARG A 317 0.20 25.99 -9.72
N PRO A 318 0.96 25.62 -10.76
CA PRO A 318 1.21 24.22 -11.05
C PRO A 318 1.95 23.54 -9.89
N ILE A 319 1.51 22.33 -9.55
CA ILE A 319 2.12 21.53 -8.47
C ILE A 319 1.97 20.04 -8.79
N PRO A 320 2.96 19.20 -8.51
CA PRO A 320 2.80 17.76 -8.66
C PRO A 320 1.91 17.17 -7.57
N LEU A 321 1.06 16.24 -7.98
CA LEU A 321 0.25 15.34 -7.16
C LEU A 321 0.80 13.92 -7.31
N GLN A 322 0.88 13.17 -6.23
CA GLN A 322 1.07 11.73 -6.26
C GLN A 322 -0.09 11.03 -5.53
N ILE A 323 -0.41 9.82 -5.97
CA ILE A 323 -1.40 8.93 -5.37
C ILE A 323 -0.81 7.53 -5.44
N ASP A 324 -0.48 6.94 -4.29
CA ASP A 324 0.14 5.61 -4.15
C ASP A 324 1.38 5.40 -5.05
N GLY A 325 2.13 6.49 -5.32
CA GLY A 325 3.34 6.49 -6.16
C GLY A 325 3.13 6.86 -7.63
N GLU A 326 1.92 6.86 -8.13
CA GLU A 326 1.60 7.40 -9.45
C GLU A 326 1.53 8.92 -9.38
N THR A 327 2.02 9.59 -10.42
CA THR A 327 2.18 11.05 -10.39
C THR A 327 1.52 11.75 -11.56
N VAL A 328 0.90 12.90 -11.28
CA VAL A 328 0.32 13.80 -12.26
C VAL A 328 0.67 15.25 -11.92
N TRP A 329 0.76 16.12 -12.90
CA TRP A 329 0.90 17.57 -12.71
C TRP A 329 -0.47 18.22 -12.73
N LEU A 330 -0.78 18.95 -11.64
CA LEU A 330 -1.93 19.85 -11.57
C LEU A 330 -1.53 21.23 -12.09
N THR A 331 -2.45 21.89 -12.78
CA THR A 331 -2.35 23.31 -13.17
C THR A 331 -3.18 24.17 -12.20
N ALA A 332 -3.13 25.49 -12.33
CA ALA A 332 -3.97 26.37 -11.50
C ALA A 332 -5.47 26.09 -11.69
N GLU A 333 -5.88 25.70 -12.91
CA GLU A 333 -7.26 25.39 -13.25
C GLU A 333 -7.75 24.04 -12.64
N SER A 334 -6.82 23.22 -12.14
CA SER A 334 -7.15 21.97 -11.45
C SER A 334 -7.65 22.17 -10.01
N PHE A 335 -7.63 23.41 -9.54
CA PHE A 335 -8.10 23.78 -8.20
C PHE A 335 -9.49 24.43 -8.24
N PRO A 336 -10.31 24.28 -7.19
CA PRO A 336 -9.99 23.62 -5.92
C PRO A 336 -9.83 22.10 -6.08
N LEU A 337 -8.78 21.55 -5.43
CA LEU A 337 -8.57 20.10 -5.36
C LEU A 337 -9.31 19.56 -4.13
N GLU A 338 -10.20 18.61 -4.33
CA GLU A 338 -10.83 17.90 -3.24
C GLU A 338 -10.18 16.52 -3.00
N MET A 339 -9.97 16.16 -1.74
CA MET A 339 -9.59 14.82 -1.32
C MET A 339 -10.59 14.32 -0.28
N HIS A 340 -11.11 13.11 -0.48
CA HIS A 340 -12.14 12.55 0.37
C HIS A 340 -11.82 11.10 0.75
N VAL A 341 -11.67 10.81 2.04
CA VAL A 341 -11.53 9.45 2.56
C VAL A 341 -12.90 8.79 2.60
N GLN A 342 -13.02 7.70 1.85
CA GLN A 342 -14.24 6.89 1.78
C GLN A 342 -14.30 5.91 2.97
N ALA A 343 -15.52 5.51 3.32
CA ALA A 343 -15.70 4.45 4.32
C ALA A 343 -15.03 3.15 3.85
N PRO A 344 -14.21 2.50 4.69
CA PRO A 344 -13.52 1.27 4.33
C PRO A 344 -14.51 0.15 3.98
N ARG A 345 -14.37 -0.48 2.81
CA ARG A 345 -15.31 -1.50 2.31
C ARG A 345 -14.67 -2.86 2.09
N VAL A 346 -13.48 -2.90 1.49
CA VAL A 346 -12.83 -4.16 1.09
C VAL A 346 -12.30 -4.91 2.30
N PRO A 347 -12.78 -6.14 2.58
CA PRO A 347 -12.25 -6.96 3.66
C PRO A 347 -10.82 -7.40 3.36
N VAL A 348 -9.88 -7.08 4.24
CA VAL A 348 -8.47 -7.46 4.14
C VAL A 348 -8.02 -8.21 5.38
N LEU A 349 -7.05 -9.11 5.20
CA LEU A 349 -6.34 -9.76 6.29
C LEU A 349 -4.95 -9.12 6.37
N SER A 350 -4.64 -8.53 7.51
CA SER A 350 -3.37 -7.83 7.72
C SER A 350 -2.61 -8.41 8.90
N PHE A 351 -1.29 -8.32 8.87
CA PHE A 351 -0.47 -8.66 10.02
C PHE A 351 -0.76 -7.68 11.17
N PRO A 352 -0.90 -8.16 12.43
CA PRO A 352 -1.25 -7.31 13.57
C PRO A 352 -0.28 -6.14 13.75
N LEU A 353 -0.80 -4.92 13.92
CA LEU A 353 -0.01 -3.75 14.27
C LEU A 353 0.36 -3.84 15.75
N GLY A 354 1.64 -3.81 16.06
CA GLY A 354 2.14 -3.89 17.45
C GLY A 354 2.78 -5.23 17.80
N ALA A 355 2.68 -6.27 16.98
CA ALA A 355 3.50 -7.46 17.08
C ALA A 355 4.97 -7.19 16.66
N GLY A 356 5.51 -6.02 17.04
CA GLY A 356 6.88 -5.59 16.75
C GLY A 356 7.83 -6.12 17.81
N GLY A 357 8.49 -7.20 17.52
CA GLY A 357 9.66 -7.72 18.20
C GLY A 357 10.28 -8.73 17.27
N ALA A 358 11.58 -8.64 17.02
CA ALA A 358 12.34 -9.71 16.39
C ALA A 358 12.18 -10.98 17.21
N ALA A 359 11.12 -11.74 16.94
CA ALA A 359 10.97 -13.08 17.44
C ALA A 359 11.23 -14.02 16.26
N SER A 360 12.35 -14.70 16.31
CA SER A 360 12.55 -15.98 15.66
C SER A 360 11.24 -16.77 15.78
N ILE A 361 10.86 -17.46 14.72
CA ILE A 361 9.75 -18.42 14.74
C ILE A 361 10.10 -19.41 15.86
N PRO A 362 9.36 -19.47 17.00
CA PRO A 362 9.63 -20.53 17.96
C PRO A 362 9.20 -21.82 17.29
N ALA A 363 10.09 -22.77 17.15
CA ALA A 363 9.72 -24.13 16.86
C ALA A 363 8.81 -24.61 18.00
N GLY A 364 7.49 -24.65 17.75
CA GLY A 364 6.62 -25.45 18.56
C GLY A 364 5.42 -24.83 19.28
N GLU A 365 5.13 -23.54 19.27
CA GLU A 365 3.91 -23.07 19.96
C GLU A 365 3.21 -21.92 19.20
N LEU A 366 2.16 -22.31 18.52
CA LEU A 366 1.11 -21.41 18.11
C LEU A 366 -0.08 -21.67 19.05
N ASP A 367 -0.18 -20.89 20.12
CA ASP A 367 -1.37 -20.91 20.97
C ASP A 367 -2.61 -20.49 20.17
N PRO A 368 -3.76 -21.15 20.42
CA PRO A 368 -5.00 -20.77 19.74
C PRO A 368 -5.46 -19.38 20.18
N PRO A 369 -6.14 -18.63 19.31
CA PRO A 369 -6.73 -17.35 19.70
C PRO A 369 -7.75 -17.59 20.80
N GLN A 370 -7.61 -16.88 21.92
CA GLN A 370 -8.62 -16.84 22.96
C GLN A 370 -9.91 -16.26 22.35
N SER A 371 -10.95 -17.09 22.32
CA SER A 371 -12.31 -16.68 22.01
C SER A 371 -12.77 -15.71 23.10
N ASN A 372 -12.84 -14.43 22.79
CA ASN A 372 -13.66 -13.51 23.55
C ASN A 372 -15.07 -13.49 22.95
N VAL A 373 -15.99 -14.03 23.75
CA VAL A 373 -17.45 -13.99 23.61
C VAL A 373 -17.95 -12.55 23.51
#